data_cc586af261ac895d75e8c5a61784388a
#
_entry.id   cc586af261ac895d75e8c5a61784388a
#
_cell.length_a   1.000
_cell.length_b   1.000
_cell.length_c   1.000
_cell.angle_alpha   90.00
_cell.angle_beta   90.00
_cell.angle_gamma   90.00
#
_symmetry.space_group_name_H-M   'P 1'
#
loop_
_entity.id
_entity.type
_entity.pdbx_description
1 polymer ?
#
loop_
_entity_poly.entity_id
_entity_poly.type
_entity_poly.pdbx_seq_one_letter_code
_entity_poly.pdbx_strand_id
1 'polypeptide(L)'
;MNDPHSHLLDGSPRLHYLEWNPRGTRTIILMHGNTANAWWWEPMARVIAPEYRLLALDQRGHGDSEWMRPRAYSPADYAGDIARFVAHVAPKAEKPVVVGHSMGGLNVLAFARSHPESARGAMAIDVAVTSSRGRDRYLRRLKSIPVVTYPDLATAKARFRLMPKEGGIAEEVLREIAEKSLARTEEGGWTLKFDRESFLGGDGLAVLETIKEIAIPTMLVRAEHSRIMTAEGAEQARASNENARLVTIPNAHHHVILEKPEAVARVIEEFVELVS
;
A
#
# COMPACT_ATOMS: atom_id res chain seq x y z
N MET A 1 20.96 5.21 6.14
CA MET A 1 20.48 3.91 5.61
C MET A 1 20.95 3.81 4.17
N ASN A 2 21.32 2.62 3.69
CA ASN A 2 21.69 2.42 2.28
C ASN A 2 20.44 2.44 1.40
N ASP A 3 20.63 2.74 0.10
CA ASP A 3 19.58 2.60 -0.89
C ASP A 3 19.01 1.17 -0.87
N PRO A 4 17.72 0.99 -1.16
CA PRO A 4 17.13 -0.35 -1.19
C PRO A 4 17.70 -1.20 -2.33
N HIS A 5 17.75 -2.49 -2.10
CA HIS A 5 18.01 -3.45 -3.17
C HIS A 5 16.73 -3.65 -4.00
N SER A 6 16.88 -3.61 -5.31
CA SER A 6 15.78 -3.83 -6.27
C SER A 6 15.81 -5.27 -6.77
N HIS A 7 14.65 -5.94 -6.75
CA HIS A 7 14.52 -7.34 -7.08
C HIS A 7 13.31 -7.60 -7.99
N LEU A 8 13.34 -8.72 -8.69
CA LEU A 8 12.22 -9.24 -9.48
C LEU A 8 11.81 -10.62 -8.99
N LEU A 9 10.52 -10.84 -8.85
CA LEU A 9 9.91 -12.15 -8.64
C LEU A 9 9.30 -12.62 -9.96
N ASP A 10 9.88 -13.67 -10.55
CA ASP A 10 9.38 -14.28 -11.77
C ASP A 10 8.02 -14.95 -11.56
N GLY A 11 7.24 -15.01 -12.62
CA GLY A 11 5.91 -15.60 -12.65
C GLY A 11 4.93 -14.74 -13.43
N SER A 12 3.64 -15.02 -13.29
CA SER A 12 2.58 -14.24 -13.93
C SER A 12 1.61 -13.71 -12.86
N PRO A 13 1.62 -12.39 -12.59
CA PRO A 13 2.54 -11.39 -13.16
C PRO A 13 3.96 -11.49 -12.62
N ARG A 14 4.93 -10.97 -13.38
CA ARG A 14 6.25 -10.66 -12.85
C ARG A 14 6.13 -9.46 -11.92
N LEU A 15 6.67 -9.58 -10.71
CA LEU A 15 6.55 -8.56 -9.68
C LEU A 15 7.92 -7.98 -9.34
N HIS A 16 7.98 -6.67 -9.19
CA HIS A 16 9.13 -5.94 -8.70
C HIS A 16 8.95 -5.63 -7.21
N TYR A 17 10.05 -5.64 -6.45
CA TYR A 17 10.03 -5.22 -5.05
C TYR A 17 11.35 -4.58 -4.62
N LEU A 18 11.27 -3.77 -3.58
CA LEU A 18 12.40 -3.13 -2.92
C LEU A 18 12.64 -3.77 -1.56
N GLU A 19 13.92 -3.95 -1.20
CA GLU A 19 14.35 -4.50 0.07
C GLU A 19 15.27 -3.55 0.80
N TRP A 20 14.91 -3.19 2.03
CA TRP A 20 15.77 -2.49 3.00
C TRP A 20 16.15 -3.42 4.13
N ASN A 21 17.30 -3.16 4.74
CA ASN A 21 17.81 -3.92 5.88
C ASN A 21 17.81 -5.45 5.67
N PRO A 22 18.50 -5.99 4.65
CA PRO A 22 18.44 -7.42 4.31
C PRO A 22 18.98 -8.35 5.41
N ARG A 23 19.64 -7.78 6.44
CA ARG A 23 20.12 -8.50 7.62
C ARG A 23 19.15 -8.45 8.80
N GLY A 24 18.04 -7.75 8.67
CA GLY A 24 16.99 -7.72 9.69
C GLY A 24 16.39 -9.11 9.90
N THR A 25 16.08 -9.42 11.15
CA THR A 25 15.59 -10.74 11.56
C THR A 25 14.06 -10.83 11.63
N ARG A 26 13.36 -9.69 11.51
CA ARG A 26 11.91 -9.59 11.55
C ARG A 26 11.40 -9.04 10.23
N THR A 27 10.71 -9.86 9.46
CA THR A 27 10.25 -9.49 8.12
C THR A 27 8.93 -8.75 8.16
N ILE A 28 8.90 -7.58 7.51
CA ILE A 28 7.71 -6.77 7.28
C ILE A 28 7.53 -6.62 5.76
N ILE A 29 6.33 -6.94 5.28
CA ILE A 29 5.96 -6.80 3.87
C ILE A 29 5.03 -5.60 3.73
N LEU A 30 5.31 -4.74 2.74
CA LEU A 30 4.70 -3.42 2.59
C LEU A 30 3.96 -3.30 1.25
N MET A 31 2.66 -2.98 1.30
CA MET A 31 1.79 -2.78 0.14
C MET A 31 1.39 -1.32 0.00
N HIS A 32 1.75 -0.70 -1.11
CA HIS A 32 1.47 0.72 -1.39
C HIS A 32 0.00 0.98 -1.77
N GLY A 33 -0.41 2.25 -1.74
CA GLY A 33 -1.72 2.72 -2.18
C GLY A 33 -1.90 2.73 -3.70
N ASN A 34 -3.09 3.10 -4.15
CA ASN A 34 -3.37 3.26 -5.58
C ASN A 34 -2.53 4.40 -6.18
N THR A 35 -2.11 4.26 -7.43
CA THR A 35 -1.20 5.17 -8.15
C THR A 35 0.20 5.35 -7.55
N ALA A 36 0.47 4.68 -6.43
CA ALA A 36 1.76 4.66 -5.76
C ALA A 36 2.64 3.49 -6.26
N ASN A 37 3.78 3.31 -5.64
CA ASN A 37 4.70 2.20 -5.85
C ASN A 37 5.53 1.92 -4.59
N ALA A 38 6.41 0.96 -4.62
CA ALA A 38 7.23 0.53 -3.49
C ALA A 38 8.07 1.67 -2.86
N TRP A 39 8.51 2.64 -3.65
CA TRP A 39 9.30 3.78 -3.17
C TRP A 39 8.53 4.71 -2.21
N TRP A 40 7.20 4.65 -2.17
CA TRP A 40 6.43 5.45 -1.22
C TRP A 40 6.67 5.04 0.24
N TRP A 41 7.26 3.89 0.47
CA TRP A 41 7.65 3.42 1.79
C TRP A 41 9.04 3.89 2.23
N GLU A 42 9.82 4.50 1.33
CA GLU A 42 11.19 4.94 1.64
C GLU A 42 11.29 5.92 2.82
N PRO A 43 10.41 6.95 2.98
CA PRO A 43 10.48 7.83 4.16
C PRO A 43 10.34 7.06 5.48
N MET A 44 9.44 6.08 5.55
CA MET A 44 9.27 5.22 6.72
C MET A 44 10.46 4.25 6.87
N ALA A 45 10.94 3.69 5.78
CA ALA A 45 12.08 2.77 5.80
C ALA A 45 13.37 3.42 6.33
N ARG A 46 13.53 4.74 6.15
CA ARG A 46 14.69 5.50 6.66
C ARG A 46 14.71 5.66 8.18
N VAL A 47 13.57 5.50 8.85
CA VAL A 47 13.40 5.78 10.29
C VAL A 47 13.06 4.57 11.14
N ILE A 48 12.65 3.46 10.54
CA ILE A 48 12.38 2.21 11.25
C ILE A 48 13.68 1.56 11.76
N ALA A 49 13.59 0.83 12.86
CA ALA A 49 14.75 0.17 13.46
C ALA A 49 15.40 -0.89 12.54
N PRO A 50 16.73 -1.03 12.57
CA PRO A 50 17.48 -1.84 11.58
C PRO A 50 17.29 -3.35 11.72
N GLU A 51 16.73 -3.84 12.81
CA GLU A 51 16.35 -5.26 12.99
C GLU A 51 15.16 -5.68 12.12
N TYR A 52 14.42 -4.75 11.54
CA TYR A 52 13.32 -5.05 10.64
C TYR A 52 13.80 -5.12 9.19
N ARG A 53 13.62 -6.26 8.56
CA ARG A 53 13.79 -6.46 7.13
C ARG A 53 12.51 -6.01 6.42
N LEU A 54 12.61 -4.98 5.60
CA LEU A 54 11.47 -4.41 4.88
C LEU A 54 11.46 -4.84 3.43
N LEU A 55 10.32 -5.30 2.96
CA LEU A 55 10.10 -5.74 1.59
C LEU A 55 8.86 -5.03 1.04
N ALA A 56 9.06 -4.01 0.22
CA ALA A 56 7.95 -3.27 -0.40
C ALA A 56 7.69 -3.78 -1.82
N LEU A 57 6.49 -4.30 -2.05
CA LEU A 57 6.07 -4.83 -3.33
C LEU A 57 5.48 -3.73 -4.21
N ASP A 58 5.93 -3.63 -5.45
CA ASP A 58 5.15 -3.01 -6.51
C ASP A 58 4.00 -3.96 -6.86
N GLN A 59 2.79 -3.60 -6.50
CA GLN A 59 1.62 -4.44 -6.78
C GLN A 59 1.38 -4.53 -8.28
N ARG A 60 0.78 -5.64 -8.76
CA ARG A 60 0.44 -5.78 -10.21
C ARG A 60 -0.15 -4.49 -10.77
N GLY A 61 0.27 -4.10 -11.96
CA GLY A 61 -0.19 -2.89 -12.63
C GLY A 61 0.38 -1.58 -12.07
N HIS A 62 1.38 -1.63 -11.16
CA HIS A 62 2.00 -0.46 -10.56
C HIS A 62 3.52 -0.59 -10.52
N GLY A 63 4.21 0.55 -10.44
CA GLY A 63 5.65 0.60 -10.35
C GLY A 63 6.32 -0.08 -11.54
N ASP A 64 7.28 -0.94 -11.23
CA ASP A 64 8.02 -1.72 -12.22
C ASP A 64 7.51 -3.18 -12.34
N SER A 65 6.36 -3.49 -11.72
CA SER A 65 5.64 -4.76 -11.89
C SER A 65 4.82 -4.80 -13.18
N GLU A 66 4.53 -6.02 -13.63
CA GLU A 66 3.80 -6.27 -14.88
C GLU A 66 2.36 -5.74 -14.84
N TRP A 67 1.90 -5.21 -15.99
CA TRP A 67 0.53 -4.83 -16.24
C TRP A 67 -0.26 -5.99 -16.82
N MET A 68 -1.47 -6.19 -16.33
CA MET A 68 -2.25 -7.38 -16.68
C MET A 68 -3.04 -7.23 -17.99
N ARG A 69 -2.75 -8.16 -18.92
CA ARG A 69 -3.50 -8.32 -20.17
C ARG A 69 -3.80 -9.82 -20.45
N PRO A 70 -5.06 -10.29 -20.38
CA PRO A 70 -6.27 -9.54 -20.07
C PRO A 70 -6.28 -9.00 -18.63
N ARG A 71 -7.14 -8.04 -18.37
CA ARG A 71 -7.28 -7.37 -17.07
C ARG A 71 -7.56 -8.37 -15.94
N ALA A 72 -6.75 -8.30 -14.87
CA ALA A 72 -6.88 -9.10 -13.65
C ALA A 72 -6.43 -8.26 -12.44
N TYR A 73 -7.36 -7.51 -11.84
CA TYR A 73 -7.13 -6.56 -10.75
C TYR A 73 -8.19 -6.68 -9.65
N SER A 74 -8.73 -7.88 -9.43
CA SER A 74 -9.67 -8.13 -8.34
C SER A 74 -8.94 -8.20 -6.98
N PRO A 75 -9.64 -8.02 -5.85
CA PRO A 75 -9.04 -8.28 -4.53
C PRO A 75 -8.43 -9.67 -4.38
N ALA A 76 -9.00 -10.69 -5.02
CA ALA A 76 -8.45 -12.05 -5.02
C ALA A 76 -7.13 -12.15 -5.81
N ASP A 77 -7.03 -11.43 -6.93
CA ASP A 77 -5.79 -11.37 -7.71
C ASP A 77 -4.65 -10.77 -6.89
N TYR A 78 -4.88 -9.65 -6.21
CA TYR A 78 -3.90 -9.01 -5.33
C TYR A 78 -3.55 -9.90 -4.12
N ALA A 79 -4.55 -10.53 -3.49
CA ALA A 79 -4.31 -11.44 -2.37
C ALA A 79 -3.44 -12.65 -2.79
N GLY A 80 -3.68 -13.20 -3.98
CA GLY A 80 -2.85 -14.26 -4.57
C GLY A 80 -1.40 -13.82 -4.82
N ASP A 81 -1.18 -12.59 -5.30
CA ASP A 81 0.18 -12.05 -5.47
C ASP A 81 0.89 -11.88 -4.12
N ILE A 82 0.20 -11.36 -3.11
CA ILE A 82 0.76 -11.22 -1.76
C ILE A 82 1.15 -12.59 -1.21
N ALA A 83 0.29 -13.60 -1.35
CA ALA A 83 0.57 -14.96 -0.89
C ALA A 83 1.81 -15.56 -1.60
N ARG A 84 1.90 -15.41 -2.92
CA ARG A 84 3.05 -15.84 -3.72
C ARG A 84 4.33 -15.10 -3.30
N PHE A 85 4.24 -13.79 -3.05
CA PHE A 85 5.36 -12.99 -2.60
C PHE A 85 5.83 -13.40 -1.21
N VAL A 86 4.91 -13.56 -0.25
CA VAL A 86 5.22 -14.09 1.10
C VAL A 86 5.94 -15.43 1.00
N ALA A 87 5.44 -16.37 0.19
CA ALA A 87 6.06 -17.69 0.03
C ALA A 87 7.47 -17.61 -0.56
N HIS A 88 7.76 -16.58 -1.36
CA HIS A 88 9.09 -16.37 -1.96
C HIS A 88 10.10 -15.77 -0.98
N VAL A 89 9.69 -14.77 -0.17
CA VAL A 89 10.64 -13.95 0.61
C VAL A 89 10.75 -14.37 2.07
N ALA A 90 9.75 -15.07 2.61
CA ALA A 90 9.72 -15.49 4.01
C ALA A 90 9.80 -17.03 4.13
N PRO A 91 10.78 -17.56 4.86
CA PRO A 91 10.79 -18.98 5.23
C PRO A 91 9.52 -19.34 6.00
N LYS A 92 8.97 -20.54 5.81
CA LYS A 92 7.73 -21.00 6.47
C LYS A 92 7.74 -20.86 8.01
N ALA A 93 8.94 -20.86 8.61
CA ALA A 93 9.12 -20.72 10.05
C ALA A 93 8.97 -19.28 10.56
N GLU A 94 9.12 -18.28 9.69
CA GLU A 94 9.11 -16.86 10.06
C GLU A 94 8.01 -16.11 9.30
N LYS A 95 6.76 -16.29 9.77
CA LYS A 95 5.63 -15.58 9.19
C LYS A 95 5.84 -14.05 9.32
N PRO A 96 5.74 -13.28 8.21
CA PRO A 96 5.89 -11.84 8.26
C PRO A 96 4.64 -11.16 8.86
N VAL A 97 4.80 -9.88 9.24
CA VAL A 97 3.67 -8.95 9.33
C VAL A 97 3.49 -8.31 7.97
N VAL A 98 2.24 -8.25 7.48
CA VAL A 98 1.91 -7.65 6.20
C VAL A 98 1.17 -6.34 6.43
N VAL A 99 1.73 -5.25 5.92
CA VAL A 99 1.24 -3.88 6.13
C VAL A 99 0.83 -3.29 4.79
N GLY A 100 -0.33 -2.64 4.73
CA GLY A 100 -0.78 -1.97 3.51
C GLY A 100 -1.39 -0.60 3.76
N HIS A 101 -1.13 0.33 2.86
CA HIS A 101 -1.71 1.67 2.87
C HIS A 101 -2.82 1.78 1.81
N SER A 102 -3.96 2.38 2.17
CA SER A 102 -5.07 2.67 1.24
C SER A 102 -5.50 1.40 0.45
N MET A 103 -5.42 1.38 -0.88
CA MET A 103 -5.67 0.20 -1.71
C MET A 103 -4.84 -1.02 -1.23
N GLY A 104 -3.56 -0.82 -0.93
CA GLY A 104 -2.70 -1.89 -0.39
C GLY A 104 -3.21 -2.45 0.92
N GLY A 105 -3.81 -1.62 1.78
CA GLY A 105 -4.47 -2.06 3.00
C GLY A 105 -5.70 -2.92 2.73
N LEU A 106 -6.52 -2.57 1.74
CA LEU A 106 -7.64 -3.41 1.29
C LEU A 106 -7.18 -4.78 0.78
N ASN A 107 -6.08 -4.80 0.02
CA ASN A 107 -5.49 -6.02 -0.51
C ASN A 107 -4.88 -6.89 0.62
N VAL A 108 -4.29 -6.27 1.64
CA VAL A 108 -3.81 -6.95 2.86
C VAL A 108 -4.96 -7.58 3.65
N LEU A 109 -6.10 -6.89 3.80
CA LEU A 109 -7.28 -7.47 4.45
C LEU A 109 -7.83 -8.67 3.65
N ALA A 110 -7.89 -8.57 2.32
CA ALA A 110 -8.30 -9.68 1.47
C ALA A 110 -7.33 -10.88 1.59
N PHE A 111 -6.02 -10.61 1.61
CA PHE A 111 -5.00 -11.62 1.84
C PHE A 111 -5.12 -12.27 3.22
N ALA A 112 -5.25 -11.49 4.29
CA ALA A 112 -5.36 -11.99 5.66
C ALA A 112 -6.57 -12.92 5.87
N ARG A 113 -7.69 -12.62 5.17
CA ARG A 113 -8.88 -13.48 5.17
C ARG A 113 -8.63 -14.80 4.45
N SER A 114 -8.01 -14.76 3.27
CA SER A 114 -7.86 -15.93 2.38
C SER A 114 -6.64 -16.80 2.67
N HIS A 115 -5.61 -16.25 3.34
CA HIS A 115 -4.32 -16.91 3.61
C HIS A 115 -3.86 -16.66 5.07
N PRO A 116 -4.68 -16.95 6.09
CA PRO A 116 -4.34 -16.63 7.49
C PRO A 116 -3.12 -17.37 8.01
N GLU A 117 -2.77 -18.51 7.39
CA GLU A 117 -1.57 -19.28 7.74
C GLU A 117 -0.26 -18.64 7.26
N SER A 118 -0.33 -17.67 6.34
CA SER A 118 0.84 -17.11 5.65
C SER A 118 1.44 -15.86 6.31
N ALA A 119 0.74 -15.26 7.28
CA ALA A 119 1.21 -14.10 8.02
C ALA A 119 0.98 -14.25 9.52
N ARG A 120 1.76 -13.53 10.32
CA ARG A 120 1.64 -13.44 11.77
C ARG A 120 0.58 -12.41 12.17
N GLY A 121 0.44 -11.37 11.37
CA GLY A 121 -0.52 -10.30 11.55
C GLY A 121 -0.68 -9.45 10.30
N ALA A 122 -1.78 -8.72 10.22
CA ALA A 122 -2.12 -7.83 9.12
C ALA A 122 -2.35 -6.40 9.61
N MET A 123 -1.83 -5.40 8.88
CA MET A 123 -2.07 -3.99 9.20
C MET A 123 -2.63 -3.26 7.99
N ALA A 124 -3.76 -2.58 8.16
CA ALA A 124 -4.39 -1.76 7.15
C ALA A 124 -4.38 -0.28 7.56
N ILE A 125 -3.60 0.53 6.83
CA ILE A 125 -3.42 1.95 7.10
C ILE A 125 -4.33 2.76 6.20
N ASP A 126 -5.24 3.50 6.82
CA ASP A 126 -6.14 4.48 6.25
C ASP A 126 -6.93 3.99 5.03
N VAL A 127 -7.68 2.92 5.24
CA VAL A 127 -8.52 2.27 4.24
C VAL A 127 -9.95 2.80 4.26
N ALA A 128 -10.62 2.79 3.11
CA ALA A 128 -12.02 3.15 3.02
C ALA A 128 -12.91 1.98 3.50
N VAL A 129 -13.39 2.05 4.72
CA VAL A 129 -14.21 1.00 5.35
C VAL A 129 -15.62 0.95 4.77
N THR A 130 -16.24 2.12 4.58
CA THR A 130 -17.61 2.24 4.08
C THR A 130 -17.64 2.87 2.69
N SER A 131 -18.56 2.44 1.84
CA SER A 131 -18.78 3.13 0.57
C SER A 131 -19.52 4.44 0.80
N SER A 132 -19.19 5.45 0.03
CA SER A 132 -19.97 6.69 -0.01
C SER A 132 -20.24 7.08 -1.46
N ARG A 133 -21.41 7.68 -1.71
CA ARG A 133 -21.78 8.19 -3.04
C ARG A 133 -20.74 9.20 -3.58
N GLY A 134 -20.11 9.96 -2.68
CA GLY A 134 -19.04 10.93 -3.02
C GLY A 134 -17.78 10.22 -3.52
N ARG A 135 -17.33 9.19 -2.80
CA ARG A 135 -16.18 8.37 -3.19
C ARG A 135 -16.41 7.66 -4.52
N ASP A 136 -17.58 7.04 -4.70
CA ASP A 136 -17.89 6.31 -5.93
C ASP A 136 -17.95 7.26 -7.14
N ARG A 137 -18.47 8.47 -6.96
CA ARG A 137 -18.44 9.52 -7.98
C ARG A 137 -17.02 9.96 -8.29
N TYR A 138 -16.18 10.16 -7.27
CA TYR A 138 -14.79 10.52 -7.41
C TYR A 138 -13.99 9.45 -8.16
N LEU A 139 -14.14 8.17 -7.80
CA LEU A 139 -13.48 7.05 -8.48
C LEU A 139 -13.95 6.95 -9.96
N ARG A 140 -15.25 7.11 -10.23
CA ARG A 140 -15.75 7.16 -11.62
C ARG A 140 -15.13 8.30 -12.40
N ARG A 141 -14.96 9.48 -11.79
CA ARG A 141 -14.30 10.62 -12.45
C ARG A 141 -12.83 10.32 -12.73
N LEU A 142 -12.10 9.73 -11.79
CA LEU A 142 -10.71 9.31 -12.01
C LEU A 142 -10.59 8.34 -13.18
N LYS A 143 -11.53 7.41 -13.32
CA LYS A 143 -11.60 6.48 -14.45
C LYS A 143 -11.75 7.16 -15.82
N SER A 144 -12.41 8.32 -15.88
CA SER A 144 -12.65 9.06 -17.13
C SER A 144 -11.50 9.99 -17.54
N ILE A 145 -10.53 10.27 -16.65
CA ILE A 145 -9.39 11.15 -16.99
C ILE A 145 -8.45 10.41 -17.95
N PRO A 146 -8.06 10.95 -19.10
CA PRO A 146 -7.12 10.30 -20.02
C PRO A 146 -5.74 10.06 -19.36
N VAL A 147 -5.00 9.06 -19.84
CA VAL A 147 -3.58 8.95 -19.52
C VAL A 147 -2.89 10.23 -19.96
N VAL A 148 -2.17 10.86 -19.04
CA VAL A 148 -1.43 12.08 -19.34
C VAL A 148 0.02 11.70 -19.62
N THR A 149 0.49 12.06 -20.82
CA THR A 149 1.91 11.98 -21.17
C THR A 149 2.49 13.40 -21.19
N TYR A 150 3.59 13.58 -20.52
CA TYR A 150 4.31 14.84 -20.43
C TYR A 150 5.51 14.83 -21.39
N PRO A 151 5.89 16.00 -21.98
CA PRO A 151 6.98 16.04 -22.95
C PRO A 151 8.36 15.74 -22.34
N ASP A 152 8.55 16.07 -21.06
CA ASP A 152 9.81 15.91 -20.37
C ASP A 152 9.60 15.62 -18.87
N LEU A 153 10.64 15.13 -18.20
CA LEU A 153 10.62 14.77 -16.78
C LEU A 153 10.37 16.00 -15.88
N ALA A 154 10.90 17.16 -16.21
CA ALA A 154 10.73 18.36 -15.39
C ALA A 154 9.27 18.79 -15.36
N THR A 155 8.60 18.79 -16.51
CA THR A 155 7.16 19.06 -16.64
C THR A 155 6.34 18.00 -15.89
N ALA A 156 6.67 16.72 -16.03
CA ALA A 156 5.98 15.64 -15.33
C ALA A 156 6.09 15.79 -13.81
N LYS A 157 7.30 16.05 -13.27
CA LYS A 157 7.53 16.30 -11.84
C LYS A 157 6.76 17.54 -11.35
N ALA A 158 6.78 18.63 -12.09
CA ALA A 158 6.05 19.86 -11.74
C ALA A 158 4.51 19.67 -11.72
N ARG A 159 4.00 18.70 -12.47
CA ARG A 159 2.57 18.36 -12.55
C ARG A 159 2.16 17.18 -11.65
N PHE A 160 3.11 16.51 -11.02
CA PHE A 160 2.82 15.42 -10.08
C PHE A 160 1.99 15.93 -8.90
N ARG A 161 0.93 15.21 -8.57
CA ARG A 161 0.03 15.54 -7.46
C ARG A 161 -0.44 14.26 -6.78
N LEU A 162 -0.48 14.29 -5.46
CA LEU A 162 -1.09 13.23 -4.67
C LEU A 162 -2.62 13.32 -4.72
N MET A 163 -3.26 12.17 -4.67
CA MET A 163 -4.72 12.07 -4.68
C MET A 163 -5.21 11.13 -3.57
N PRO A 164 -6.05 11.60 -2.62
CA PRO A 164 -6.60 12.96 -2.53
C PRO A 164 -5.54 14.00 -2.19
N LYS A 165 -5.77 15.26 -2.57
CA LYS A 165 -4.89 16.37 -2.20
C LYS A 165 -5.18 16.76 -0.75
N GLU A 166 -4.47 16.17 0.18
CA GLU A 166 -4.58 16.37 1.62
C GLU A 166 -3.19 16.41 2.26
N GLY A 167 -3.08 17.03 3.44
CA GLY A 167 -1.88 17.01 4.26
C GLY A 167 -0.79 18.00 3.88
N GLY A 168 0.21 18.07 4.77
CA GLY A 168 1.40 18.91 4.65
C GLY A 168 2.67 18.07 4.43
N ILE A 169 2.78 17.40 3.29
CA ILE A 169 3.96 16.61 2.97
C ILE A 169 5.09 17.55 2.55
N ALA A 170 6.29 17.33 3.07
CA ALA A 170 7.48 18.11 2.73
C ALA A 170 7.73 18.09 1.21
N GLU A 171 8.08 19.26 0.65
CA GLU A 171 8.28 19.40 -0.81
C GLU A 171 9.40 18.50 -1.34
N GLU A 172 10.42 18.25 -0.51
CA GLU A 172 11.52 17.34 -0.82
C GLU A 172 11.01 15.91 -1.01
N VAL A 173 10.20 15.40 -0.08
CA VAL A 173 9.57 14.08 -0.16
C VAL A 173 8.70 13.99 -1.41
N LEU A 174 7.91 15.02 -1.71
CA LEU A 174 7.09 15.04 -2.93
C LEU A 174 7.94 14.97 -4.21
N ARG A 175 9.09 15.66 -4.25
CA ARG A 175 10.00 15.62 -5.40
C ARG A 175 10.64 14.25 -5.59
N GLU A 176 11.09 13.61 -4.51
CA GLU A 176 11.67 12.26 -4.54
C GLU A 176 10.63 11.24 -5.04
N ILE A 177 9.43 11.25 -4.45
CA ILE A 177 8.35 10.35 -4.84
C ILE A 177 7.88 10.58 -6.28
N ALA A 178 7.80 11.85 -6.73
CA ALA A 178 7.44 12.17 -8.11
C ALA A 178 8.43 11.52 -9.11
N GLU A 179 9.73 11.63 -8.84
CA GLU A 179 10.76 11.03 -9.70
C GLU A 179 10.63 9.51 -9.81
N LYS A 180 10.42 8.84 -8.68
CA LYS A 180 10.28 7.39 -8.59
C LYS A 180 8.93 6.87 -9.15
N SER A 181 7.93 7.75 -9.26
CA SER A 181 6.59 7.40 -9.76
C SER A 181 6.40 7.63 -11.26
N LEU A 182 7.42 8.10 -11.97
CA LEU A 182 7.36 8.43 -13.39
C LEU A 182 8.20 7.46 -14.23
N ALA A 183 7.70 7.09 -15.41
CA ALA A 183 8.41 6.30 -16.40
C ALA A 183 8.39 6.98 -17.76
N ARG A 184 9.43 6.71 -18.56
CA ARG A 184 9.48 7.12 -19.95
C ARG A 184 8.57 6.23 -20.80
N THR A 185 7.80 6.83 -21.69
CA THR A 185 6.99 6.10 -22.68
C THR A 185 7.82 5.72 -23.91
N GLU A 186 7.34 4.77 -24.71
CA GLU A 186 7.99 4.36 -25.95
C GLU A 186 8.12 5.53 -26.95
N GLU A 187 7.14 6.45 -26.95
CA GLU A 187 7.13 7.65 -27.77
C GLU A 187 8.04 8.77 -27.23
N GLY A 188 8.76 8.53 -26.14
CA GLY A 188 9.74 9.44 -25.57
C GLY A 188 9.21 10.46 -24.57
N GLY A 189 7.92 10.42 -24.24
CA GLY A 189 7.30 11.22 -23.17
C GLY A 189 7.45 10.58 -21.78
N TRP A 190 6.78 11.17 -20.78
CA TRP A 190 6.77 10.71 -19.39
C TRP A 190 5.36 10.54 -18.87
N THR A 191 5.11 9.45 -18.15
CA THR A 191 3.80 9.15 -17.54
C THR A 191 3.96 8.51 -16.17
N LEU A 192 2.87 8.39 -15.41
CA LEU A 192 2.87 7.70 -14.13
C LEU A 192 3.01 6.18 -14.31
N LYS A 193 3.75 5.52 -13.41
CA LYS A 193 3.98 4.08 -13.38
C LYS A 193 2.77 3.32 -12.82
N PHE A 194 1.59 3.45 -13.44
CA PHE A 194 0.46 2.61 -13.04
C PHE A 194 -0.50 2.35 -14.21
N ASP A 195 -1.03 1.13 -14.23
CA ASP A 195 -2.07 0.75 -15.19
C ASP A 195 -3.43 1.30 -14.74
N ARG A 196 -4.02 2.13 -15.56
CA ARG A 196 -5.35 2.70 -15.27
C ARG A 196 -6.45 1.67 -15.16
N GLU A 197 -6.28 0.51 -15.77
CA GLU A 197 -7.25 -0.57 -15.63
C GLU A 197 -7.32 -1.13 -14.22
N SER A 198 -6.30 -0.90 -13.39
CA SER A 198 -6.33 -1.22 -11.96
C SER A 198 -7.46 -0.49 -11.21
N PHE A 199 -7.83 0.73 -11.65
CA PHE A 199 -9.01 1.44 -11.12
C PHE A 199 -10.34 0.83 -11.52
N LEU A 200 -10.35 0.05 -12.60
CA LEU A 200 -11.57 -0.55 -13.13
C LEU A 200 -11.87 -1.87 -12.40
N GLY A 201 -10.91 -2.39 -11.64
CA GLY A 201 -10.96 -3.66 -10.95
C GLY A 201 -11.68 -3.59 -9.63
N GLY A 202 -12.93 -3.77 -9.60
CA GLY A 202 -13.49 -4.07 -8.32
C GLY A 202 -14.92 -3.58 -8.14
N ASP A 203 -15.79 -4.50 -8.10
CA ASP A 203 -16.86 -4.54 -7.11
C ASP A 203 -16.16 -4.43 -5.77
N GLY A 204 -16.28 -3.25 -5.11
CA GLY A 204 -15.46 -2.91 -3.96
C GLY A 204 -15.48 -4.01 -2.91
N LEU A 205 -14.32 -4.30 -2.33
CA LEU A 205 -14.23 -5.21 -1.20
C LEU A 205 -15.29 -4.80 -0.15
N ALA A 206 -16.14 -5.73 0.25
CA ALA A 206 -17.04 -5.54 1.38
C ALA A 206 -16.17 -5.56 2.66
N VAL A 207 -15.54 -4.42 2.97
CA VAL A 207 -14.46 -4.33 3.95
C VAL A 207 -14.88 -4.83 5.31
N LEU A 208 -16.06 -4.45 5.79
CA LEU A 208 -16.58 -4.91 7.09
C LEU A 208 -16.77 -6.43 7.11
N GLU A 209 -17.35 -7.01 6.05
CA GLU A 209 -17.55 -8.45 5.95
C GLU A 209 -16.20 -9.19 5.84
N THR A 210 -15.24 -8.60 5.14
CA THR A 210 -13.89 -9.15 5.06
C THR A 210 -13.22 -9.16 6.43
N ILE A 211 -13.28 -8.07 7.19
CA ILE A 211 -12.66 -7.97 8.52
C ILE A 211 -13.27 -8.98 9.48
N LYS A 212 -14.58 -9.20 9.47
CA LYS A 212 -15.26 -10.20 10.33
C LYS A 212 -14.68 -11.61 10.19
N GLU A 213 -14.19 -11.96 9.02
CA GLU A 213 -13.69 -13.31 8.70
C GLU A 213 -12.18 -13.46 8.91
N ILE A 214 -11.45 -12.42 9.30
CA ILE A 214 -10.00 -12.50 9.52
C ILE A 214 -9.69 -13.18 10.84
N ALA A 215 -8.95 -14.28 10.80
CA ALA A 215 -8.59 -15.08 11.96
C ALA A 215 -7.28 -14.67 12.66
N ILE A 216 -6.46 -13.82 12.02
CA ILE A 216 -5.17 -13.38 12.57
C ILE A 216 -5.25 -11.98 13.18
N PRO A 217 -4.35 -11.61 14.13
CA PRO A 217 -4.27 -10.28 14.67
C PRO A 217 -4.26 -9.22 13.57
N THR A 218 -5.14 -8.24 13.68
CA THR A 218 -5.30 -7.19 12.68
C THR A 218 -5.23 -5.81 13.31
N MET A 219 -4.38 -4.94 12.78
CA MET A 219 -4.28 -3.55 13.18
C MET A 219 -4.88 -2.64 12.11
N LEU A 220 -5.85 -1.84 12.51
CA LEU A 220 -6.41 -0.76 11.70
C LEU A 220 -5.76 0.55 12.15
N VAL A 221 -5.17 1.28 11.20
CA VAL A 221 -4.52 2.55 11.49
C VAL A 221 -5.26 3.66 10.76
N ARG A 222 -5.78 4.62 11.51
CA ARG A 222 -6.50 5.77 10.98
C ARG A 222 -5.64 7.03 11.07
N ALA A 223 -5.58 7.83 10.00
CA ALA A 223 -5.08 9.19 10.07
C ALA A 223 -6.21 10.12 10.54
N GLU A 224 -5.97 10.92 11.58
CA GLU A 224 -7.02 11.69 12.29
C GLU A 224 -7.84 12.60 11.36
N HIS A 225 -7.20 13.25 10.40
CA HIS A 225 -7.84 14.20 9.49
C HIS A 225 -8.19 13.60 8.11
N SER A 226 -8.00 12.30 7.95
CA SER A 226 -8.35 11.62 6.69
C SER A 226 -9.85 11.64 6.42
N ARG A 227 -10.19 11.87 5.15
CA ARG A 227 -11.55 11.73 4.62
C ARG A 227 -11.84 10.34 4.05
N ILE A 228 -10.83 9.48 4.01
CA ILE A 228 -10.95 8.12 3.47
C ILE A 228 -11.45 7.16 4.55
N MET A 229 -10.76 7.11 5.71
CA MET A 229 -11.16 6.32 6.87
C MET A 229 -11.78 7.23 7.92
N THR A 230 -13.12 7.31 7.96
CA THR A 230 -13.82 8.10 8.97
C THR A 230 -13.67 7.47 10.35
N ALA A 231 -13.80 8.27 11.42
CA ALA A 231 -13.73 7.76 12.80
C ALA A 231 -14.82 6.71 13.07
N GLU A 232 -16.04 6.97 12.59
CA GLU A 232 -17.15 6.03 12.69
C GLU A 232 -16.87 4.71 11.95
N GLY A 233 -16.41 4.79 10.69
CA GLY A 233 -16.06 3.60 9.89
C GLY A 233 -14.93 2.80 10.52
N ALA A 234 -13.91 3.46 11.08
CA ALA A 234 -12.81 2.81 11.76
C ALA A 234 -13.29 2.03 13.01
N GLU A 235 -14.17 2.64 13.80
CA GLU A 235 -14.71 2.00 15.00
C GLU A 235 -15.66 0.85 14.63
N GLN A 236 -16.49 0.99 13.59
CA GLN A 236 -17.29 -0.10 13.06
C GLN A 236 -16.43 -1.30 12.62
N ALA A 237 -15.33 -1.02 11.93
CA ALA A 237 -14.36 -2.04 11.50
C ALA A 237 -13.71 -2.73 12.69
N ARG A 238 -13.25 -1.99 13.69
CA ARG A 238 -12.68 -2.55 14.92
C ARG A 238 -13.70 -3.43 15.67
N ALA A 239 -14.92 -2.93 15.82
CA ALA A 239 -15.97 -3.64 16.56
C ALA A 239 -16.48 -4.90 15.84
N SER A 240 -16.19 -5.04 14.53
CA SER A 240 -16.67 -6.18 13.74
C SER A 240 -15.85 -7.46 13.94
N ASN A 241 -14.67 -7.39 14.58
CA ASN A 241 -13.81 -8.55 14.82
C ASN A 241 -12.99 -8.34 16.10
N GLU A 242 -12.98 -9.33 17.00
CA GLU A 242 -12.22 -9.30 18.26
C GLU A 242 -10.70 -9.28 18.08
N ASN A 243 -10.21 -9.78 16.94
CA ASN A 243 -8.80 -9.73 16.57
C ASN A 243 -8.37 -8.35 16.00
N ALA A 244 -9.32 -7.43 15.77
CA ALA A 244 -9.06 -6.12 15.23
C ALA A 244 -8.78 -5.10 16.34
N ARG A 245 -7.66 -4.38 16.20
CA ARG A 245 -7.30 -3.22 17.01
C ARG A 245 -7.31 -1.97 16.16
N LEU A 246 -7.54 -0.81 16.78
CA LEU A 246 -7.56 0.49 16.12
C LEU A 246 -6.58 1.44 16.79
N VAL A 247 -5.75 2.07 15.97
CA VAL A 247 -4.87 3.17 16.38
C VAL A 247 -5.16 4.38 15.48
N THR A 248 -5.20 5.58 16.09
CA THR A 248 -5.31 6.85 15.33
C THR A 248 -4.00 7.62 15.44
N ILE A 249 -3.41 7.97 14.29
CA ILE A 249 -2.24 8.85 14.23
C ILE A 249 -2.75 10.30 14.22
N PRO A 250 -2.40 11.10 15.24
CA PRO A 250 -2.90 12.47 15.37
C PRO A 250 -2.29 13.40 14.33
N ASN A 251 -3.04 14.45 13.97
CA ASN A 251 -2.62 15.49 13.02
C ASN A 251 -2.08 14.92 11.70
N ALA A 252 -2.69 13.87 11.19
CA ALA A 252 -2.31 13.19 9.95
C ALA A 252 -3.47 13.08 8.97
N HIS A 253 -3.17 13.07 7.68
CA HIS A 253 -4.09 12.93 6.57
C HIS A 253 -3.86 11.60 5.84
N HIS A 254 -4.61 11.35 4.74
CA HIS A 254 -4.58 10.08 4.01
C HIS A 254 -3.18 9.57 3.66
N HIS A 255 -2.28 10.45 3.22
CA HIS A 255 -0.91 10.06 2.86
C HIS A 255 0.02 9.98 4.07
N VAL A 256 -0.45 9.44 5.19
CA VAL A 256 0.23 9.38 6.49
C VAL A 256 1.62 8.73 6.41
N ILE A 257 1.83 7.77 5.51
CA ILE A 257 3.12 7.10 5.30
C ILE A 257 4.21 8.05 4.77
N LEU A 258 3.81 9.15 4.12
CA LEU A 258 4.69 10.22 3.65
C LEU A 258 4.72 11.43 4.59
N GLU A 259 3.60 11.70 5.29
CA GLU A 259 3.41 12.87 6.15
C GLU A 259 3.98 12.67 7.56
N LYS A 260 3.89 11.45 8.10
CA LYS A 260 4.26 11.10 9.48
C LYS A 260 5.03 9.77 9.52
N PRO A 261 6.13 9.61 8.77
CA PRO A 261 6.82 8.33 8.63
C PRO A 261 7.29 7.76 9.98
N GLU A 262 7.73 8.59 10.94
CA GLU A 262 8.16 8.15 12.26
C GLU A 262 7.00 7.62 13.11
N ALA A 263 5.82 8.21 12.99
CA ALA A 263 4.64 7.72 13.69
C ALA A 263 4.15 6.38 13.10
N VAL A 264 4.22 6.25 11.78
CA VAL A 264 3.90 4.99 11.09
C VAL A 264 4.90 3.89 11.48
N ALA A 265 6.20 4.19 11.49
CA ALA A 265 7.24 3.24 11.90
C ALA A 265 6.97 2.71 13.31
N ARG A 266 6.74 3.60 14.30
CA ARG A 266 6.42 3.20 15.68
C ARG A 266 5.20 2.28 15.78
N VAL A 267 4.11 2.62 15.10
CA VAL A 267 2.90 1.79 15.12
C VAL A 267 3.15 0.42 14.51
N ILE A 268 3.98 0.33 13.47
CA ILE A 268 4.38 -0.94 12.86
C ILE A 268 5.24 -1.75 13.84
N GLU A 269 6.25 -1.14 14.46
CA GLU A 269 7.13 -1.77 15.45
C GLU A 269 6.33 -2.31 16.62
N GLU A 270 5.46 -1.48 17.24
CA GLU A 270 4.57 -1.89 18.33
C GLU A 270 3.67 -3.07 17.94
N PHE A 271 3.16 -3.08 16.71
CA PHE A 271 2.33 -4.19 16.25
C PHE A 271 3.14 -5.47 16.02
N VAL A 272 4.34 -5.37 15.46
CA VAL A 272 5.24 -6.54 15.29
C VAL A 272 5.58 -7.14 16.65
N GLU A 273 5.89 -6.33 17.67
CA GLU A 273 6.13 -6.80 19.03
C GLU A 273 4.90 -7.51 19.64
N LEU A 274 3.72 -6.95 19.40
CA LEU A 274 2.46 -7.48 19.94
C LEU A 274 2.16 -8.89 19.41
N VAL A 275 2.55 -9.21 18.17
CA VAL A 275 2.23 -10.47 17.49
C VAL A 275 3.43 -11.43 17.39
N SER A 276 4.52 -11.10 18.07
CA SER A 276 5.78 -11.87 18.09
C SER A 276 5.71 -13.14 18.94
#